data_c051cb88c633efd787c33c31c0193e7d
#
_entry.id   c051cb88c633efd787c33c31c0193e7d
#
_cell.length_a   1.000
_cell.length_b   1.000
_cell.length_c   1.000
_cell.angle_alpha   90.00
_cell.angle_beta   90.00
_cell.angle_gamma   90.00
#
_symmetry.space_group_name_H-M   'P 1'
#
loop_
_entity.id
_entity.type
_entity.pdbx_description
1 polymer ?
#
loop_
_entity_poly.entity_id
_entity_poly.type
_entity_poly.pdbx_seq_one_letter_code
_entity_poly.pdbx_strand_id
1 'polypeptide(L)'
;MLPENALPHIAPPPALPTLTVNAQGRLYLHPSLIERLGLTDKQPINLYPPDFNSRYWVLDLRPEAGRRISLYRGQRPRVEGVRLPQGLIAADQPLTLCLPLDGQYYPNLYILLPQPDAVPAQYSAPPLAA
;
A
#
# COMPACT_ATOMS: atom_id res chain seq x y z
N MET A 1 -23.74 -30.98 -13.40
CA MET A 1 -23.18 -30.66 -12.83
C MET A 1 -22.16 -29.75 -12.98
N LEU A 2 -22.15 -29.06 -13.81
CA LEU A 2 -21.28 -28.15 -13.96
C LEU A 2 -21.18 -27.18 -12.90
N PRO A 3 -22.18 -26.85 -12.22
CA PRO A 3 -22.12 -25.79 -11.28
C PRO A 3 -21.02 -25.92 -10.27
N GLU A 4 -20.79 -27.09 -9.77
CA GLU A 4 -19.78 -27.14 -8.84
C GLU A 4 -18.45 -27.05 -9.47
N ASN A 5 -18.31 -27.32 -10.70
CA ASN A 5 -17.07 -27.06 -11.37
C ASN A 5 -16.91 -25.58 -11.63
N ALA A 6 -17.99 -24.92 -11.90
CA ALA A 6 -17.91 -23.49 -12.14
C ALA A 6 -17.52 -22.72 -10.90
N LEU A 7 -18.04 -23.11 -9.77
CA LEU A 7 -17.74 -22.38 -8.54
C LEU A 7 -16.26 -22.36 -8.22
N PRO A 8 -15.57 -23.50 -8.29
CA PRO A 8 -14.15 -23.45 -8.02
C PRO A 8 -13.37 -22.61 -9.01
N HIS A 9 -13.94 -22.40 -10.17
CA HIS A 9 -13.25 -21.58 -11.15
C HIS A 9 -13.40 -20.10 -10.91
N ILE A 10 -14.29 -19.71 -10.02
CA ILE A 10 -14.44 -18.34 -9.68
C ILE A 10 -13.42 -18.04 -8.63
N ALA A 11 -12.24 -17.71 -9.06
CA ALA A 11 -11.16 -17.40 -8.15
C ALA A 11 -11.50 -16.12 -7.38
N PRO A 12 -11.06 -16.01 -6.14
CA PRO A 12 -11.19 -14.74 -5.45
C PRO A 12 -10.40 -13.69 -6.19
N PRO A 13 -10.78 -12.42 -6.10
CA PRO A 13 -10.01 -11.36 -6.71
C PRO A 13 -8.58 -11.40 -6.20
N PRO A 14 -7.61 -11.08 -7.02
CA PRO A 14 -6.23 -11.01 -6.53
C PRO A 14 -6.15 -10.01 -5.39
N ALA A 15 -5.30 -10.31 -4.43
CA ALA A 15 -5.06 -9.37 -3.35
C ALA A 15 -4.47 -8.09 -3.91
N LEU A 16 -4.91 -6.96 -3.40
CA LEU A 16 -4.35 -5.68 -3.82
C LEU A 16 -2.91 -5.58 -3.34
N PRO A 17 -2.06 -4.86 -4.08
CA PRO A 17 -0.69 -4.61 -3.62
C PRO A 17 -0.68 -3.84 -2.31
N THR A 18 0.24 -4.19 -1.42
CA THR A 18 0.28 -3.58 -0.09
C THR A 18 1.67 -3.15 0.31
N LEU A 19 1.70 -2.28 1.31
CA LEU A 19 2.89 -1.99 2.08
C LEU A 19 2.47 -1.87 3.54
N THR A 20 3.44 -1.96 4.43
CA THR A 20 3.20 -1.78 5.86
C THR A 20 4.07 -0.63 6.35
N VAL A 21 3.50 0.25 7.15
CA VAL A 21 4.24 1.36 7.72
C VAL A 21 4.15 1.29 9.24
N ASN A 22 5.28 1.48 9.93
CA ASN A 22 5.27 1.47 11.38
C ASN A 22 5.39 2.87 11.95
N ALA A 23 5.29 2.97 13.27
CA ALA A 23 5.28 4.27 13.94
C ALA A 23 6.58 5.04 13.77
N GLN A 24 7.68 4.37 13.49
CA GLN A 24 8.96 5.00 13.30
C GLN A 24 9.18 5.52 11.88
N GLY A 25 8.19 5.35 11.00
CA GLY A 25 8.34 5.81 9.62
C GLY A 25 9.09 4.86 8.73
N ARG A 26 9.13 3.57 9.07
CA ARG A 26 9.72 2.56 8.21
C ARG A 26 8.64 1.89 7.41
N LEU A 27 8.82 1.82 6.11
CA LEU A 27 7.92 1.11 5.22
C LEU A 27 8.51 -0.25 4.88
N TYR A 28 7.66 -1.27 4.85
CA TYR A 28 8.01 -2.57 4.30
C TYR A 28 7.17 -2.78 3.05
N LEU A 29 7.82 -3.00 1.93
CA LEU A 29 7.14 -3.11 0.64
C LEU A 29 6.88 -4.59 0.35
N HIS A 30 5.62 -4.92 0.17
CA HIS A 30 5.28 -6.29 -0.19
C HIS A 30 5.68 -6.56 -1.64
N PRO A 31 6.11 -7.78 -1.97
CA PRO A 31 6.46 -8.10 -3.37
C PRO A 31 5.39 -7.74 -4.37
N SER A 32 4.12 -7.84 -4.01
CA SER A 32 3.03 -7.50 -4.90
C SER A 32 3.09 -6.03 -5.32
N LEU A 33 3.47 -5.15 -4.41
CA LEU A 33 3.57 -3.72 -4.73
C LEU A 33 4.81 -3.46 -5.59
N ILE A 34 5.91 -4.11 -5.26
CA ILE A 34 7.14 -3.97 -6.03
C ILE A 34 6.90 -4.37 -7.47
N GLU A 35 6.24 -5.50 -7.67
CA GLU A 35 5.96 -5.99 -9.00
C GLU A 35 4.99 -5.09 -9.74
N ARG A 36 3.91 -4.68 -9.06
CA ARG A 36 2.88 -3.89 -9.70
C ARG A 36 3.42 -2.54 -10.19
N LEU A 37 4.27 -1.92 -9.42
CA LEU A 37 4.78 -0.59 -9.75
C LEU A 37 6.18 -0.62 -10.36
N GLY A 38 6.78 -1.80 -10.51
CA GLY A 38 8.12 -1.91 -11.09
C GLY A 38 9.18 -1.23 -10.24
N LEU A 39 9.10 -1.38 -8.93
CA LEU A 39 10.02 -0.68 -8.03
C LEU A 39 11.41 -1.29 -8.08
N THR A 40 12.42 -0.44 -7.98
CA THR A 40 13.81 -0.87 -8.06
C THR A 40 14.60 -0.35 -6.86
N ASP A 41 15.78 -0.93 -6.66
CA ASP A 41 16.67 -0.50 -5.59
C ASP A 41 17.06 0.96 -5.76
N LYS A 42 17.01 1.71 -4.67
CA LYS A 42 17.38 3.12 -4.61
C LYS A 42 16.45 4.04 -5.38
N GLN A 43 15.32 3.52 -5.81
CA GLN A 43 14.32 4.36 -6.46
C GLN A 43 13.79 5.40 -5.47
N PRO A 44 13.58 6.64 -5.92
CA PRO A 44 12.94 7.65 -5.08
C PRO A 44 11.54 7.24 -4.68
N ILE A 45 11.21 7.50 -3.42
CA ILE A 45 9.90 7.14 -2.88
C ILE A 45 9.64 7.94 -1.62
N ASN A 46 8.39 8.22 -1.34
CA ASN A 46 7.99 8.75 -0.05
C ASN A 46 6.52 8.39 0.20
N LEU A 47 6.10 8.54 1.43
CA LEU A 47 4.72 8.30 1.80
C LEU A 47 4.25 9.47 2.63
N TYR A 48 3.09 10.03 2.28
CA TYR A 48 2.52 11.15 3.01
C TYR A 48 1.23 10.71 3.67
N PRO A 49 1.08 10.97 4.96
CA PRO A 49 -0.15 10.62 5.67
C PRO A 49 -1.28 11.59 5.30
N PRO A 50 -2.52 11.23 5.64
CA PRO A 50 -3.63 12.15 5.47
C PRO A 50 -3.41 13.43 6.28
N ASP A 51 -3.88 14.55 5.73
CA ASP A 51 -3.78 15.83 6.41
C ASP A 51 -4.99 16.68 6.01
N PHE A 52 -4.88 18.00 6.22
CA PHE A 52 -6.00 18.90 5.90
C PHE A 52 -6.36 18.90 4.43
N ASN A 53 -5.40 18.65 3.56
CA ASN A 53 -5.59 18.73 2.13
C ASN A 53 -5.92 17.38 1.50
N SER A 54 -5.69 16.29 2.21
CA SER A 54 -5.89 14.97 1.66
C SER A 54 -6.36 14.01 2.75
N ARG A 55 -7.43 13.30 2.46
CA ARG A 55 -7.94 12.26 3.36
C ARG A 55 -7.26 10.93 3.11
N TYR A 56 -6.36 10.88 2.18
CA TYR A 56 -5.77 9.62 1.74
C TYR A 56 -4.28 9.63 2.02
N TRP A 57 -3.72 8.44 2.18
CA TRP A 57 -2.28 8.27 2.14
C TRP A 57 -1.84 8.41 0.69
N VAL A 58 -0.72 9.06 0.46
CA VAL A 58 -0.21 9.27 -0.89
C VAL A 58 1.18 8.66 -0.99
N LEU A 59 1.35 7.75 -1.95
CA LEU A 59 2.65 7.19 -2.28
C LEU A 59 3.23 8.01 -3.43
N ASP A 60 4.43 8.54 -3.21
CA ASP A 60 5.10 9.42 -4.16
C ASP A 60 6.32 8.73 -4.72
N LEU A 61 6.34 8.51 -6.02
CA LEU A 61 7.48 7.90 -6.72
C LEU A 61 8.18 8.90 -7.64
N ARG A 62 7.92 10.18 -7.47
CA ARG A 62 8.58 11.20 -8.29
C ARG A 62 10.05 11.33 -7.91
N PRO A 63 10.90 11.81 -8.83
CA PRO A 63 12.32 11.93 -8.53
C PRO A 63 12.64 12.75 -7.28
N GLU A 64 11.78 13.70 -6.94
CA GLU A 64 11.99 14.56 -5.79
C GLU A 64 11.43 14.02 -4.48
N ALA A 65 11.01 12.76 -4.45
CA ALA A 65 10.31 12.20 -3.29
C ALA A 65 11.11 12.23 -1.99
N GLY A 66 12.42 12.10 -2.06
CA GLY A 66 13.26 12.36 -0.90
C GLY A 66 13.73 11.16 -0.12
N ARG A 67 13.09 10.01 -0.25
CA ARG A 67 13.54 8.76 0.37
C ARG A 67 13.93 7.81 -0.73
N ARG A 68 14.54 6.69 -0.35
CA ARG A 68 14.99 5.70 -1.33
C ARG A 68 14.65 4.30 -0.87
N ILE A 69 14.31 3.45 -1.82
CA ILE A 69 14.01 2.05 -1.54
C ILE A 69 15.31 1.29 -1.34
N SER A 70 15.33 0.43 -0.32
CA SER A 70 16.43 -0.51 -0.11
C SER A 70 15.94 -1.91 -0.47
N LEU A 71 16.50 -2.48 -1.53
CA LEU A 71 16.21 -3.84 -1.95
C LEU A 71 17.47 -4.67 -1.85
N TYR A 72 17.77 -5.16 -0.65
CA TYR A 72 18.93 -6.01 -0.47
C TYR A 72 18.51 -7.47 -0.49
N ARG A 73 19.32 -8.29 -1.14
CA ARG A 73 19.05 -9.71 -1.18
C ARG A 73 18.95 -10.27 0.22
N GLY A 74 17.93 -11.08 0.47
CA GLY A 74 17.75 -11.71 1.76
C GLY A 74 17.13 -10.83 2.82
N GLN A 75 16.78 -9.59 2.49
CA GLN A 75 16.14 -8.69 3.43
C GLN A 75 14.81 -8.22 2.88
N ARG A 76 13.93 -7.82 3.77
CA ARG A 76 12.65 -7.26 3.34
C ARG A 76 12.90 -5.91 2.66
N PRO A 77 12.30 -5.67 1.50
CA PRO A 77 12.36 -4.36 0.86
C PRO A 77 11.78 -3.29 1.79
N ARG A 78 12.50 -2.22 1.97
CA ARG A 78 12.09 -1.22 2.96
C ARG A 78 12.49 0.19 2.57
N VAL A 79 11.85 1.15 3.23
CA VAL A 79 12.15 2.57 3.12
C VAL A 79 12.24 3.11 4.54
N GLU A 80 13.29 3.88 4.82
CA GLU A 80 13.50 4.46 6.14
C GLU A 80 13.20 5.93 6.13
N GLY A 81 12.83 6.46 7.29
CA GLY A 81 12.80 7.89 7.50
C GLY A 81 11.60 8.63 6.95
N VAL A 82 10.51 7.92 6.69
CA VAL A 82 9.28 8.59 6.29
C VAL A 82 8.76 9.40 7.47
N ARG A 83 8.38 10.65 7.23
CA ARG A 83 7.92 11.52 8.29
C ARG A 83 6.46 11.32 8.56
N LEU A 84 6.13 11.02 9.82
CA LEU A 84 4.76 10.80 10.24
C LEU A 84 4.47 11.63 11.48
N PRO A 85 3.24 12.13 11.62
CA PRO A 85 2.85 12.78 12.86
C PRO A 85 2.97 11.82 14.03
N GLN A 86 3.41 12.33 15.16
CA GLN A 86 3.57 11.52 16.35
C GLN A 86 2.22 10.97 16.77
N GLY A 87 2.18 9.68 17.07
CA GLY A 87 0.95 9.05 17.51
C GLY A 87 -0.01 8.64 16.40
N LEU A 88 0.32 8.92 15.16
CA LEU A 88 -0.57 8.55 14.05
C LEU A 88 -0.68 7.03 13.95
N ILE A 89 0.43 6.33 14.15
CA ILE A 89 0.45 4.87 14.12
C ILE A 89 0.90 4.39 15.49
N ALA A 90 0.15 3.43 16.05
CA ALA A 90 0.51 2.86 17.33
C ALA A 90 1.84 2.12 17.24
N ALA A 91 2.64 2.21 18.30
CA ALA A 91 4.00 1.66 18.28
C ALA A 91 4.03 0.16 18.02
N ASP A 92 3.02 -0.55 18.48
CA ASP A 92 2.96 -2.00 18.37
C ASP A 92 1.99 -2.48 17.28
N GLN A 93 1.43 -1.59 16.51
CA GLN A 93 0.45 -1.96 15.49
C GLN A 93 0.76 -1.28 14.17
N PRO A 94 1.67 -1.83 13.40
CA PRO A 94 1.94 -1.29 12.07
C PRO A 94 0.67 -1.26 11.22
N LEU A 95 0.60 -0.29 10.34
CA LEU A 95 -0.56 -0.10 9.50
C LEU A 95 -0.27 -0.67 8.11
N THR A 96 -1.17 -1.48 7.61
CA THR A 96 -1.07 -1.98 6.24
C THR A 96 -1.92 -1.11 5.33
N LEU A 97 -1.30 -0.66 4.25
CA LEU A 97 -1.97 0.16 3.24
C LEU A 97 -2.02 -0.62 1.94
N CYS A 98 -3.11 -0.50 1.20
CA CYS A 98 -3.23 -1.17 -0.07
C CYS A 98 -3.44 -0.17 -1.20
N LEU A 99 -2.97 -0.56 -2.39
CA LEU A 99 -3.11 0.23 -3.60
C LEU A 99 -4.35 -0.25 -4.34
N PRO A 100 -5.41 0.55 -4.41
CA PRO A 100 -6.58 0.15 -5.17
C PRO A 100 -6.31 0.15 -6.67
N LEU A 101 -7.20 -0.48 -7.42
CA LEU A 101 -7.00 -0.63 -8.86
C LEU A 101 -6.90 0.71 -9.57
N ASP A 102 -7.60 1.70 -9.10
CA ASP A 102 -7.57 3.03 -9.68
C ASP A 102 -6.83 4.03 -8.79
N GLY A 103 -5.83 3.56 -8.09
CA GLY A 103 -5.12 4.40 -7.13
C GLY A 103 -4.22 5.45 -7.72
N GLN A 104 -3.78 5.25 -8.96
CA GLN A 104 -2.93 6.25 -9.58
C GLN A 104 -3.78 7.44 -10.02
N TYR A 105 -3.51 8.61 -9.48
CA TYR A 105 -4.28 9.80 -9.82
C TYR A 105 -3.44 10.85 -10.55
N TYR A 106 -2.13 10.65 -10.61
CA TYR A 106 -1.23 11.54 -11.31
C TYR A 106 0.02 10.73 -11.64
N PRO A 107 0.82 11.08 -12.62
CA PRO A 107 2.04 10.33 -12.87
C PRO A 107 2.89 10.22 -11.61
N ASN A 108 3.19 8.99 -11.24
CA ASN A 108 4.02 8.66 -10.07
C ASN A 108 3.42 9.06 -8.72
N LEU A 109 2.13 9.34 -8.66
CA LEU A 109 1.43 9.59 -7.40
C LEU A 109 0.25 8.63 -7.28
N TYR A 110 0.19 7.94 -6.14
CA TYR A 110 -0.79 6.90 -5.91
C TYR A 110 -1.49 7.11 -4.58
N ILE A 111 -2.80 6.89 -4.56
CA ILE A 111 -3.57 6.90 -3.33
C ILE A 111 -3.51 5.51 -2.73
N LEU A 112 -3.23 5.43 -1.45
CA LEU A 112 -3.26 4.18 -0.70
C LEU A 112 -4.35 4.28 0.36
N LEU A 113 -4.98 3.15 0.62
CA LEU A 113 -6.04 3.05 1.62
C LEU A 113 -5.63 2.07 2.70
N PRO A 114 -5.98 2.36 3.96
CA PRO A 114 -5.75 1.37 5.01
C PRO A 114 -6.48 0.08 4.69
N GLN A 115 -5.79 -1.04 4.90
CA GLN A 115 -6.40 -2.34 4.73
C GLN A 115 -7.10 -2.69 6.03
N PRO A 116 -8.41 -2.87 6.01
CA PRO A 116 -9.12 -3.18 7.24
C PRO A 116 -8.77 -4.58 7.71
N ASP A 117 -8.71 -4.75 9.02
CA ASP A 117 -8.45 -6.06 9.60
C ASP A 117 -9.67 -6.93 9.46
N ALA A 118 -9.45 -8.21 9.21
CA ALA A 118 -10.51 -9.21 9.18
C ALA A 118 -11.71 -8.79 8.35
N VAL A 119 -11.49 -8.23 7.21
CA VAL A 119 -12.53 -7.67 6.43
C VAL A 119 -13.23 -8.70 5.60
N PRO A 120 -14.55 -8.77 5.67
CA PRO A 120 -15.30 -9.61 4.76
C PRO A 120 -15.24 -9.06 3.35
N ALA A 121 -15.47 -9.94 2.40
CA ALA A 121 -15.38 -9.56 1.03
C ALA A 121 -16.30 -8.39 0.68
N GLN A 122 -17.44 -8.32 1.28
CA GLN A 122 -18.38 -7.27 0.94
C GLN A 122 -17.95 -5.91 1.39
N TYR A 123 -16.93 -5.83 2.22
CA TYR A 123 -16.53 -4.56 2.73
C TYR A 123 -16.10 -3.61 1.64
N SER A 124 -15.43 -4.12 0.66
CA SER A 124 -14.75 -3.24 -0.27
C SER A 124 -15.66 -2.38 -1.09
N ALA A 125 -16.87 -2.80 -1.29
CA ALA A 125 -17.73 -2.08 -2.20
C ALA A 125 -18.34 -0.81 -1.62
N PRO A 126 -18.97 -0.85 -0.50
CA PRO A 126 -19.70 0.35 -0.06
C PRO A 126 -18.79 1.48 0.36
N PRO A 127 -17.73 1.25 1.06
CA PRO A 127 -16.93 2.37 1.49
C PRO A 127 -16.28 3.11 0.34
N LEU A 128 -16.01 2.40 -0.70
CA LEU A 128 -15.40 3.04 -1.84
C LEU A 128 -16.38 3.87 -2.60
N ALA A 129 -17.62 3.52 -2.55
CA ALA A 129 -18.63 4.29 -3.22
C ALA A 129 -18.93 5.59 -2.50
N ALA A 130 -18.62 5.65 -1.26
CA ALA A 130 -18.95 6.83 -0.49
C ALA A 130 -17.99 8.01 -0.71
#